data_0a1db5030b79df4b383d6ece785d1325
#
_entry.id   0a1db5030b79df4b383d6ece785d1325
#
_cell.length_a   1.000
_cell.length_b   1.000
_cell.length_c   1.000
_cell.angle_alpha   90.00
_cell.angle_beta   90.00
_cell.angle_gamma   90.00
#
_symmetry.space_group_name_H-M   'P 1'
#
loop_
_entity.id
_entity.type
_entity.pdbx_description
1 polymer ?
#
loop_
_entity_poly.entity_id
_entity_poly.type
_entity_poly.pdbx_seq_one_letter_code
_entity_poly.pdbx_strand_id
1 'polypeptide(L)'
;MKRFFTKTGIWLLAAAATIAVVLCVVSALGSGTGLLHNALGVIASPFRAAGSAVAGWVDGISDRFDSVEELQEENEELRRQIAELEKQLRSAESAAEENRDLRELLGLRQQRSDLTFEAARVTQRDVSNWASTLVLNRGSRHGVAVGNCAVDSAGNLAGVITEVGLNWSRLATVLDTESQFGATVFRTGETAVAGGELELMAEGKLRLQYLADSASLIKGDVVVTSGLGGYYPSGLVIGTVEAVQTDDGGLARYAVLEPGCSVDEMKELFIITDFDVIE
;
A
#
# COMPACT_ATOMS: atom_id res chain seq x y z
N MET A 1 -12.16 47.60 9.67
CA MET A 1 -11.37 48.85 9.71
C MET A 1 -11.65 49.72 8.47
N LYS A 2 -12.88 50.24 8.28
CA LYS A 2 -13.23 51.02 7.05
C LYS A 2 -13.96 52.36 7.41
N ARG A 3 -13.65 52.96 8.55
CA ARG A 3 -14.32 54.21 8.94
C ARG A 3 -13.39 55.34 9.44
N PHE A 4 -12.06 55.23 9.23
CA PHE A 4 -11.14 56.32 9.63
C PHE A 4 -10.73 57.24 8.45
N PHE A 5 -11.17 56.98 7.27
CA PHE A 5 -10.99 57.90 6.12
C PHE A 5 -12.26 58.70 5.82
N THR A 6 -12.81 59.32 6.85
CA THR A 6 -13.83 60.33 6.64
C THR A 6 -13.12 61.66 6.33
N LYS A 7 -13.80 62.55 5.56
CA LYS A 7 -13.29 63.86 5.12
C LYS A 7 -12.62 64.65 6.26
N THR A 8 -13.02 64.46 7.51
CA THR A 8 -12.43 65.05 8.72
C THR A 8 -11.01 64.54 9.02
N GLY A 9 -10.71 63.27 8.82
CA GLY A 9 -9.36 62.73 9.07
C GLY A 9 -8.34 63.22 8.07
N ILE A 10 -8.72 63.36 6.81
CA ILE A 10 -7.86 63.90 5.75
C ILE A 10 -7.60 65.43 6.00
N TRP A 11 -8.59 66.15 6.47
CA TRP A 11 -8.46 67.56 6.86
C TRP A 11 -7.53 67.75 8.06
N LEU A 12 -7.58 66.89 9.05
CA LEU A 12 -6.67 66.90 10.19
C LEU A 12 -5.21 66.61 9.79
N LEU A 13 -5.00 65.64 8.91
CA LEU A 13 -3.67 65.35 8.36
C LEU A 13 -3.12 66.49 7.50
N ALA A 14 -3.98 67.07 6.67
CA ALA A 14 -3.58 68.27 5.91
C ALA A 14 -3.26 69.46 6.80
N ALA A 15 -4.00 69.72 7.85
CA ALA A 15 -3.73 70.75 8.84
C ALA A 15 -2.42 70.48 9.61
N ALA A 16 -2.14 69.24 9.99
CA ALA A 16 -0.90 68.88 10.66
C ALA A 16 0.31 69.05 9.72
N ALA A 17 0.19 68.69 8.44
CA ALA A 17 1.23 68.89 7.44
C ALA A 17 1.49 70.34 7.15
N THR A 18 0.47 71.18 7.06
CA THR A 18 0.66 72.66 6.87
C THR A 18 1.29 73.31 8.08
N ILE A 19 0.96 72.91 9.28
CA ILE A 19 1.60 73.39 10.53
C ILE A 19 3.07 72.97 10.55
N ALA A 20 3.40 71.74 10.16
CA ALA A 20 4.80 71.26 10.08
C ALA A 20 5.63 72.05 9.04
N VAL A 21 5.05 72.34 7.87
CA VAL A 21 5.70 73.13 6.84
C VAL A 21 5.91 74.57 7.28
N VAL A 22 4.92 75.19 7.95
CA VAL A 22 5.04 76.53 8.49
C VAL A 22 6.12 76.59 9.57
N LEU A 23 6.21 75.60 10.47
CA LEU A 23 7.26 75.50 11.46
C LEU A 23 8.66 75.32 10.84
N CYS A 24 8.78 74.53 9.78
CA CYS A 24 10.03 74.40 9.03
C CYS A 24 10.46 75.71 8.35
N VAL A 25 9.53 76.45 7.75
CA VAL A 25 9.81 77.74 7.09
C VAL A 25 10.18 78.81 8.12
N VAL A 26 9.49 78.89 9.24
CA VAL A 26 9.82 79.77 10.35
C VAL A 26 11.19 79.46 10.97
N SER A 27 11.54 78.17 11.06
CA SER A 27 12.85 77.70 11.52
C SER A 27 13.97 78.04 10.53
N ALA A 28 13.72 78.06 9.22
CA ALA A 28 14.69 78.38 8.17
C ALA A 28 14.92 79.88 7.99
N LEU A 29 13.92 80.69 8.32
CA LEU A 29 13.99 82.16 8.16
C LEU A 29 14.41 82.89 9.47
N GLY A 30 14.43 82.23 10.60
CA GLY A 30 14.78 82.79 11.89
C GLY A 30 16.25 82.70 12.25
N SER A 31 17.08 83.51 11.67
CA SER A 31 18.49 83.76 12.12
C SER A 31 18.46 84.70 13.30
N GLY A 32 18.37 84.23 14.53
CA GLY A 32 18.57 85.07 15.70
C GLY A 32 18.04 84.56 17.02
N THR A 33 18.99 84.22 17.89
CA THR A 33 18.92 84.20 19.37
C THR A 33 18.05 83.23 20.13
N GLY A 34 18.74 82.28 20.67
CA GLY A 34 18.77 81.56 21.98
C GLY A 34 17.50 81.08 22.71
N LEU A 35 16.34 81.70 22.60
CA LEU A 35 15.17 81.32 23.38
C LEU A 35 14.16 80.42 22.64
N LEU A 36 14.12 80.50 21.33
CA LEU A 36 13.25 79.69 20.49
C LEU A 36 13.78 78.26 20.30
N HIS A 37 15.08 78.03 20.43
CA HIS A 37 15.71 76.74 20.30
C HIS A 37 15.35 75.78 21.45
N ASN A 38 15.20 76.31 22.67
CA ASN A 38 14.79 75.51 23.83
C ASN A 38 13.27 75.15 23.82
N ALA A 39 12.44 76.05 23.30
CA ALA A 39 11.00 75.78 23.18
C ALA A 39 10.67 74.78 22.10
N LEU A 40 11.38 74.80 20.98
CA LEU A 40 11.25 73.82 19.88
C LEU A 40 11.76 72.39 20.29
N GLY A 41 12.80 72.34 21.15
CA GLY A 41 13.32 71.06 21.69
C GLY A 41 12.32 70.32 22.59
N VAL A 42 11.56 71.10 23.39
CA VAL A 42 10.54 70.54 24.29
C VAL A 42 9.31 70.05 23.52
N ILE A 43 8.90 70.73 22.45
CA ILE A 43 7.73 70.32 21.62
C ILE A 43 8.10 69.21 20.62
N ALA A 44 9.34 69.12 20.20
CA ALA A 44 9.81 68.07 19.28
C ALA A 44 10.14 66.73 19.98
N SER A 45 10.37 66.74 21.31
CA SER A 45 10.73 65.53 22.09
C SER A 45 9.64 64.44 22.06
N PRO A 46 8.34 64.72 22.21
CA PRO A 46 7.32 63.69 22.14
C PRO A 46 7.14 63.09 20.72
N PHE A 47 7.41 63.90 19.68
CA PHE A 47 7.33 63.41 18.31
C PHE A 47 8.50 62.50 17.92
N ARG A 48 9.71 62.74 18.46
CA ARG A 48 10.86 61.83 18.31
C ARG A 48 10.65 60.55 19.07
N ALA A 49 10.10 60.62 20.27
CA ALA A 49 9.76 59.41 21.06
C ALA A 49 8.65 58.59 20.40
N ALA A 50 7.64 59.24 19.81
CA ALA A 50 6.58 58.56 19.07
C ALA A 50 7.12 57.94 17.76
N GLY A 51 8.00 58.63 17.05
CA GLY A 51 8.63 58.12 15.80
C GLY A 51 9.48 56.87 16.06
N SER A 52 10.29 56.85 17.14
CA SER A 52 11.11 55.69 17.49
C SER A 52 10.28 54.53 18.00
N ALA A 53 9.16 54.80 18.72
CA ALA A 53 8.24 53.76 19.16
C ALA A 53 7.50 53.08 17.97
N VAL A 54 7.11 53.86 16.96
CA VAL A 54 6.49 53.34 15.72
C VAL A 54 7.49 52.55 14.90
N ALA A 55 8.74 53.06 14.74
CA ALA A 55 9.80 52.31 14.04
C ALA A 55 10.11 50.97 14.72
N GLY A 56 10.29 50.92 16.03
CA GLY A 56 10.52 49.70 16.77
C GLY A 56 9.31 48.72 16.76
N TRP A 57 8.10 49.26 16.60
CA TRP A 57 6.90 48.41 16.44
C TRP A 57 6.81 47.80 15.04
N VAL A 58 7.17 48.53 14.02
CA VAL A 58 7.25 48.07 12.61
C VAL A 58 8.35 47.03 12.45
N ASP A 59 9.55 47.26 13.00
CA ASP A 59 10.65 46.31 12.99
C ASP A 59 10.27 45.00 13.70
N GLY A 60 9.64 45.09 14.89
CA GLY A 60 9.18 43.90 15.61
C GLY A 60 8.01 43.14 14.96
N ILE A 61 7.25 43.76 14.05
CA ILE A 61 6.27 43.08 13.20
C ILE A 61 6.98 42.38 12.01
N SER A 62 7.93 43.07 11.38
CA SER A 62 8.71 42.48 10.27
C SER A 62 9.45 41.21 10.71
N ASP A 63 10.17 41.28 11.84
CA ASP A 63 10.90 40.13 12.40
C ASP A 63 9.99 38.93 12.71
N ARG A 64 8.72 39.20 13.09
CA ARG A 64 7.73 38.13 13.33
C ARG A 64 7.20 37.55 12.03
N PHE A 65 7.06 38.32 10.98
CA PHE A 65 6.64 37.80 9.68
C PHE A 65 7.76 36.97 9.05
N ASP A 66 9.00 37.45 9.12
CA ASP A 66 10.17 36.72 8.59
C ASP A 66 10.35 35.37 9.32
N SER A 67 10.19 35.36 10.66
CA SER A 67 10.26 34.10 11.42
C SER A 67 9.10 33.14 11.14
N VAL A 68 7.89 33.64 10.82
CA VAL A 68 6.74 32.78 10.43
C VAL A 68 6.98 32.18 9.03
N GLU A 69 7.52 32.96 8.11
CA GLU A 69 7.84 32.51 6.76
C GLU A 69 8.95 31.44 6.78
N GLU A 70 10.02 31.66 7.57
CA GLU A 70 11.10 30.69 7.79
C GLU A 70 10.57 29.38 8.41
N LEU A 71 9.72 29.46 9.41
CA LEU A 71 9.09 28.27 10.03
C LEU A 71 8.13 27.56 9.07
N GLN A 72 7.48 28.27 8.16
CA GLN A 72 6.65 27.64 7.13
C GLN A 72 7.52 26.92 6.08
N GLU A 73 8.59 27.54 5.63
CA GLU A 73 9.56 26.91 4.71
C GLU A 73 10.20 25.65 5.33
N GLU A 74 10.61 25.74 6.62
CA GLU A 74 11.14 24.60 7.34
C GLU A 74 10.09 23.48 7.47
N ASN A 75 8.84 23.82 7.77
CA ASN A 75 7.78 22.84 7.87
C ASN A 75 7.47 22.16 6.54
N GLU A 76 7.49 22.91 5.43
CA GLU A 76 7.33 22.34 4.09
C GLU A 76 8.52 21.45 3.70
N GLU A 77 9.73 21.83 4.05
CA GLU A 77 10.92 21.02 3.81
C GLU A 77 10.88 19.71 4.63
N LEU A 78 10.55 19.81 5.92
CA LEU A 78 10.38 18.63 6.77
C LEU A 78 9.30 17.69 6.26
N ARG A 79 8.18 18.22 5.75
CA ARG A 79 7.12 17.40 5.14
C ARG A 79 7.60 16.70 3.86
N ARG A 80 8.41 17.39 3.05
CA ARG A 80 9.02 16.76 1.85
C ARG A 80 9.98 15.64 2.24
N GLN A 81 10.79 15.86 3.27
CA GLN A 81 11.72 14.83 3.79
C GLN A 81 10.95 13.63 4.35
N ILE A 82 9.88 13.84 5.12
CA ILE A 82 9.01 12.77 5.63
C ILE A 82 8.44 11.97 4.47
N ALA A 83 7.87 12.62 3.44
CA ALA A 83 7.29 11.93 2.29
C ALA A 83 8.33 11.11 1.52
N GLU A 84 9.55 11.61 1.37
CA GLU A 84 10.64 10.87 0.73
C GLU A 84 11.12 9.68 1.58
N LEU A 85 11.27 9.87 2.90
CA LEU A 85 11.62 8.79 3.83
C LEU A 85 10.54 7.70 3.87
N GLU A 86 9.27 8.06 3.88
CA GLU A 86 8.17 7.09 3.83
C GLU A 86 8.17 6.30 2.51
N LYS A 87 8.50 6.95 1.38
CA LYS A 87 8.65 6.28 0.09
C LYS A 87 9.81 5.29 0.10
N GLN A 88 10.96 5.70 0.67
CA GLN A 88 12.13 4.83 0.81
C GLN A 88 11.84 3.65 1.75
N LEU A 89 11.13 3.88 2.86
CA LEU A 89 10.72 2.82 3.77
C LEU A 89 9.85 1.79 3.05
N ARG A 90 8.79 2.22 2.34
CA ARG A 90 7.93 1.30 1.57
C ARG A 90 8.73 0.50 0.53
N SER A 91 9.68 1.13 -0.16
CA SER A 91 10.52 0.42 -1.13
C SER A 91 11.46 -0.59 -0.48
N ALA A 92 12.02 -0.26 0.69
CA ALA A 92 12.87 -1.16 1.46
C ALA A 92 12.08 -2.35 2.04
N GLU A 93 10.88 -2.11 2.56
CA GLU A 93 9.98 -3.16 3.04
C GLU A 93 9.60 -4.12 1.91
N SER A 94 9.23 -3.58 0.72
CA SER A 94 8.93 -4.42 -0.45
C SER A 94 10.13 -5.26 -0.90
N ALA A 95 11.33 -4.68 -0.92
CA ALA A 95 12.55 -5.42 -1.28
C ALA A 95 12.92 -6.48 -0.23
N ALA A 96 12.66 -6.24 1.04
CA ALA A 96 12.89 -7.22 2.10
C ALA A 96 11.91 -8.40 2.01
N GLU A 97 10.63 -8.12 1.69
CA GLU A 97 9.61 -9.13 1.46
C GLU A 97 9.99 -10.01 0.25
N GLU A 98 10.31 -9.39 -0.90
CA GLU A 98 10.78 -10.10 -2.10
C GLU A 98 12.03 -10.97 -1.80
N ASN A 99 12.98 -10.46 -1.02
CA ASN A 99 14.18 -11.22 -0.66
C ASN A 99 13.86 -12.43 0.23
N ARG A 100 12.87 -12.30 1.13
CA ARG A 100 12.39 -13.42 1.94
C ARG A 100 11.78 -14.50 1.06
N ASP A 101 10.86 -14.11 0.15
CA ASP A 101 10.17 -15.04 -0.73
C ASP A 101 11.15 -15.76 -1.67
N LEU A 102 12.15 -15.03 -2.19
CA LEU A 102 13.21 -15.65 -2.98
C LEU A 102 14.07 -16.65 -2.19
N ARG A 103 14.33 -16.38 -0.90
CA ARG A 103 15.06 -17.34 -0.05
C ARG A 103 14.22 -18.59 0.24
N GLU A 104 12.91 -18.43 0.47
CA GLU A 104 12.00 -19.55 0.65
C GLU A 104 11.91 -20.39 -0.64
N LEU A 105 11.81 -19.73 -1.80
CA LEU A 105 11.87 -20.43 -3.08
C LEU A 105 13.19 -21.20 -3.31
N LEU A 106 14.32 -20.60 -2.94
CA LEU A 106 15.60 -21.31 -3.03
C LEU A 106 15.62 -22.57 -2.14
N GLY A 107 15.03 -22.48 -0.96
CA GLY A 107 14.80 -23.63 -0.09
C GLY A 107 13.90 -24.69 -0.72
N LEU A 108 12.79 -24.27 -1.33
CA LEU A 108 11.88 -25.15 -2.06
C LEU A 108 12.56 -25.84 -3.25
N ARG A 109 13.31 -25.12 -4.06
CA ARG A 109 14.09 -25.69 -5.18
C ARG A 109 15.12 -26.70 -4.74
N GLN A 110 15.74 -26.52 -3.57
CA GLN A 110 16.68 -27.53 -3.01
C GLN A 110 15.95 -28.79 -2.56
N GLN A 111 14.72 -28.68 -2.04
CA GLN A 111 13.91 -29.82 -1.60
C GLN A 111 13.20 -30.54 -2.76
N ARG A 112 12.80 -29.79 -3.80
CA ARG A 112 12.03 -30.26 -4.96
C ARG A 112 12.83 -29.98 -6.25
N SER A 113 13.95 -30.69 -6.40
CA SER A 113 14.80 -30.59 -7.59
C SER A 113 14.16 -31.21 -8.85
N ASP A 114 13.05 -31.93 -8.68
CA ASP A 114 12.18 -32.47 -9.71
C ASP A 114 11.31 -31.41 -10.40
N LEU A 115 11.24 -30.19 -9.87
CA LEU A 115 10.39 -29.11 -10.37
C LEU A 115 11.22 -27.95 -10.95
N THR A 116 10.77 -27.42 -12.08
CA THR A 116 11.30 -26.18 -12.66
C THR A 116 10.33 -25.03 -12.41
N PHE A 117 10.82 -23.95 -11.80
CA PHE A 117 10.00 -22.80 -11.38
C PHE A 117 10.33 -21.54 -12.17
N GLU A 118 9.30 -20.79 -12.59
CA GLU A 118 9.39 -19.42 -13.11
C GLU A 118 8.66 -18.45 -12.16
N ALA A 119 9.40 -17.49 -11.63
CA ALA A 119 8.81 -16.48 -10.72
C ALA A 119 7.91 -15.51 -11.48
N ALA A 120 6.70 -15.29 -10.98
CA ALA A 120 5.70 -14.43 -11.57
C ALA A 120 5.07 -13.51 -10.51
N ARG A 121 4.75 -12.29 -10.92
CA ARG A 121 4.06 -11.32 -10.06
C ARG A 121 2.60 -11.17 -10.50
N VAL A 122 1.71 -11.08 -9.52
CA VAL A 122 0.30 -10.79 -9.76
C VAL A 122 0.15 -9.33 -10.19
N THR A 123 -0.42 -9.11 -11.38
CA THR A 123 -0.66 -7.78 -11.97
C THR A 123 -2.10 -7.34 -11.87
N GLN A 124 -3.03 -8.29 -11.86
CA GLN A 124 -4.46 -8.03 -11.72
C GLN A 124 -5.12 -9.19 -10.98
N ARG A 125 -6.13 -8.87 -10.22
CA ARG A 125 -6.98 -9.81 -9.50
C ARG A 125 -8.42 -9.61 -9.92
N ASP A 126 -9.08 -10.70 -10.29
CA ASP A 126 -10.49 -10.70 -10.62
C ASP A 126 -11.18 -11.75 -9.73
N VAL A 127 -11.92 -11.25 -8.74
CA VAL A 127 -12.66 -12.09 -7.79
C VAL A 127 -14.14 -11.72 -7.92
N SER A 128 -14.92 -12.66 -8.40
CA SER A 128 -16.37 -12.56 -8.49
C SER A 128 -17.03 -13.63 -7.61
N ASN A 129 -18.35 -13.66 -7.55
CA ASN A 129 -19.05 -14.64 -6.73
C ASN A 129 -18.85 -16.11 -7.16
N TRP A 130 -18.31 -16.35 -8.37
CA TRP A 130 -18.13 -17.71 -8.93
C TRP A 130 -16.76 -17.93 -9.55
N ALA A 131 -15.93 -16.91 -9.68
CA ALA A 131 -14.61 -17.02 -10.26
C ALA A 131 -13.58 -16.30 -9.39
N SER A 132 -12.44 -16.94 -9.20
CA SER A 132 -11.28 -16.39 -8.52
C SER A 132 -10.06 -16.55 -9.41
N THR A 133 -9.73 -15.50 -10.19
CA THR A 133 -8.64 -15.54 -11.15
C THR A 133 -7.60 -14.44 -10.90
N LEU A 134 -6.36 -14.75 -11.21
CA LEU A 134 -5.22 -13.83 -11.13
C LEU A 134 -4.58 -13.69 -12.50
N VAL A 135 -4.13 -12.48 -12.84
CA VAL A 135 -3.30 -12.25 -14.03
C VAL A 135 -1.85 -12.08 -13.58
N LEU A 136 -0.97 -12.85 -14.19
CA LEU A 136 0.46 -12.90 -13.91
C LEU A 136 1.26 -12.21 -15.03
N ASN A 137 2.42 -11.65 -14.70
CA ASN A 137 3.32 -10.96 -15.63
C ASN A 137 4.27 -11.90 -16.38
N ARG A 138 3.92 -13.18 -16.52
CA ARG A 138 4.67 -14.21 -17.24
C ARG A 138 3.75 -14.89 -18.23
N GLY A 139 4.33 -15.29 -19.36
CA GLY A 139 3.58 -15.94 -20.43
C GLY A 139 4.46 -16.90 -21.23
N SER A 140 4.05 -17.24 -22.46
CA SER A 140 4.72 -18.24 -23.29
C SER A 140 6.20 -17.94 -23.57
N ARG A 141 6.63 -16.67 -23.57
CA ARG A 141 8.05 -16.29 -23.69
C ARG A 141 8.90 -16.75 -22.50
N HIS A 142 8.29 -17.08 -21.39
CA HIS A 142 8.94 -17.50 -20.15
C HIS A 142 8.75 -19.01 -19.89
N GLY A 143 8.30 -19.76 -20.92
CA GLY A 143 8.04 -21.19 -20.79
C GLY A 143 6.71 -21.55 -20.14
N VAL A 144 5.84 -20.58 -19.87
CA VAL A 144 4.52 -20.81 -19.26
C VAL A 144 3.58 -21.40 -20.30
N ALA A 145 2.87 -22.46 -19.94
CA ALA A 145 1.86 -23.14 -20.74
C ALA A 145 0.54 -23.29 -19.97
N VAL A 146 -0.56 -23.47 -20.69
CA VAL A 146 -1.86 -23.81 -20.10
C VAL A 146 -1.72 -25.17 -19.41
N GLY A 147 -2.27 -25.29 -18.20
CA GLY A 147 -2.15 -26.48 -17.36
C GLY A 147 -0.97 -26.44 -16.37
N ASN A 148 -0.02 -25.50 -16.51
CA ASN A 148 1.01 -25.33 -15.49
C ASN A 148 0.38 -24.96 -14.13
N CYS A 149 0.87 -25.57 -13.05
CA CYS A 149 0.51 -25.17 -11.67
C CYS A 149 1.31 -23.96 -11.23
N ALA A 150 0.73 -23.18 -10.34
CA ALA A 150 1.46 -22.17 -9.58
C ALA A 150 1.38 -22.45 -8.08
N VAL A 151 2.46 -22.15 -7.37
CA VAL A 151 2.59 -22.31 -5.92
C VAL A 151 3.02 -20.99 -5.28
N ASP A 152 2.75 -20.84 -3.99
CA ASP A 152 3.31 -19.76 -3.19
C ASP A 152 4.78 -20.01 -2.81
N SER A 153 5.39 -19.11 -2.03
CA SER A 153 6.77 -19.24 -1.56
C SER A 153 7.01 -20.43 -0.62
N ALA A 154 5.96 -20.89 0.06
CA ALA A 154 6.00 -22.07 0.94
C ALA A 154 5.78 -23.40 0.19
N GLY A 155 5.42 -23.36 -1.10
CA GLY A 155 5.17 -24.55 -1.91
C GLY A 155 3.72 -25.02 -1.88
N ASN A 156 2.80 -24.20 -1.36
CA ASN A 156 1.38 -24.52 -1.38
C ASN A 156 0.77 -24.23 -2.75
N LEU A 157 -0.16 -25.05 -3.18
CA LEU A 157 -0.83 -24.88 -4.48
C LEU A 157 -1.71 -23.61 -4.47
N ALA A 158 -1.43 -22.70 -5.40
CA ALA A 158 -2.20 -21.48 -5.60
C ALA A 158 -3.29 -21.62 -6.66
N GLY A 159 -3.04 -22.45 -7.70
CA GLY A 159 -3.98 -22.65 -8.80
C GLY A 159 -3.32 -23.23 -10.04
N VAL A 160 -4.03 -23.12 -11.17
CA VAL A 160 -3.60 -23.62 -12.49
C VAL A 160 -3.75 -22.54 -13.56
N ILE A 161 -2.83 -22.52 -14.51
CA ILE A 161 -2.85 -21.59 -15.64
C ILE A 161 -3.91 -22.05 -16.66
N THR A 162 -4.89 -21.18 -16.91
CA THR A 162 -6.01 -21.43 -17.85
C THR A 162 -5.83 -20.74 -19.18
N GLU A 163 -5.16 -19.58 -19.22
CA GLU A 163 -4.89 -18.84 -20.45
C GLU A 163 -3.45 -18.32 -20.45
N VAL A 164 -2.82 -18.29 -21.62
CA VAL A 164 -1.45 -17.82 -21.78
C VAL A 164 -1.34 -16.87 -22.97
N GLY A 165 -0.89 -15.65 -22.71
CA GLY A 165 -0.42 -14.70 -23.72
C GLY A 165 1.09 -14.74 -23.89
N LEU A 166 1.65 -13.79 -24.63
CA LEU A 166 3.12 -13.71 -24.82
C LEU A 166 3.86 -13.35 -23.53
N ASN A 167 3.35 -12.36 -22.78
CA ASN A 167 3.99 -11.79 -21.58
C ASN A 167 3.09 -11.85 -20.34
N TRP A 168 1.95 -12.51 -20.43
CA TRP A 168 0.99 -12.63 -19.34
C TRP A 168 0.35 -14.01 -19.36
N SER A 169 -0.20 -14.42 -18.24
CA SER A 169 -1.02 -15.61 -18.11
C SER A 169 -2.15 -15.37 -17.11
N ARG A 170 -3.24 -16.14 -17.24
CA ARG A 170 -4.34 -16.16 -16.28
C ARG A 170 -4.28 -17.45 -15.49
N LEU A 171 -4.34 -17.30 -14.17
CA LEU A 171 -4.40 -18.37 -13.19
C LEU A 171 -5.83 -18.46 -12.65
N ALA A 172 -6.46 -19.62 -12.75
CA ALA A 172 -7.60 -19.95 -11.90
C ALA A 172 -7.07 -20.42 -10.54
N THR A 173 -7.49 -19.79 -9.47
CA THR A 173 -7.00 -20.14 -8.13
C THR A 173 -7.62 -21.45 -7.64
N VAL A 174 -7.10 -21.99 -6.54
CA VAL A 174 -7.68 -23.20 -5.93
C VAL A 174 -9.13 -23.00 -5.49
N LEU A 175 -9.55 -21.75 -5.20
CA LEU A 175 -10.89 -21.39 -4.80
C LEU A 175 -11.89 -21.28 -5.96
N ASP A 176 -11.39 -21.21 -7.21
CA ASP A 176 -12.25 -21.10 -8.38
C ASP A 176 -13.16 -22.31 -8.52
N THR A 177 -14.45 -22.09 -8.82
CA THR A 177 -15.44 -23.18 -8.88
C THR A 177 -15.23 -24.16 -10.04
N GLU A 178 -14.45 -23.79 -11.05
CA GLU A 178 -14.03 -24.67 -12.14
C GLU A 178 -12.73 -25.42 -11.85
N SER A 179 -12.03 -25.05 -10.77
CA SER A 179 -10.77 -25.68 -10.38
C SER A 179 -11.02 -27.00 -9.66
N GLN A 180 -10.45 -28.08 -10.19
CA GLN A 180 -10.48 -29.41 -9.56
C GLN A 180 -9.09 -30.04 -9.60
N PHE A 181 -8.65 -30.57 -8.46
CA PHE A 181 -7.32 -31.18 -8.30
C PHE A 181 -7.45 -32.57 -7.74
N GLY A 182 -6.80 -33.54 -8.40
CA GLY A 182 -6.61 -34.85 -7.80
C GLY A 182 -5.82 -34.70 -6.51
N ALA A 183 -6.40 -35.17 -5.42
CA ALA A 183 -5.89 -34.96 -4.07
C ALA A 183 -5.60 -36.31 -3.39
N THR A 184 -4.68 -36.27 -2.42
CA THR A 184 -4.37 -37.40 -1.53
C THR A 184 -4.24 -36.86 -0.09
N VAL A 185 -4.86 -37.53 0.84
CA VAL A 185 -4.67 -37.23 2.27
C VAL A 185 -3.31 -37.75 2.70
N PHE A 186 -2.42 -36.86 3.10
CA PHE A 186 -1.00 -37.21 3.35
C PHE A 186 -0.82 -38.32 4.39
N ARG A 187 -1.64 -38.33 5.45
CA ARG A 187 -1.53 -39.29 6.53
C ARG A 187 -2.06 -40.71 6.16
N THR A 188 -3.15 -40.77 5.40
CA THR A 188 -3.85 -42.07 5.14
C THR A 188 -3.57 -42.62 3.75
N GLY A 189 -3.09 -41.78 2.82
CA GLY A 189 -2.90 -42.11 1.40
C GLY A 189 -4.23 -42.23 0.62
N GLU A 190 -5.35 -41.85 1.22
CA GLU A 190 -6.66 -41.90 0.58
C GLU A 190 -6.74 -40.83 -0.53
N THR A 191 -7.26 -41.26 -1.68
CA THR A 191 -7.44 -40.38 -2.85
C THR A 191 -8.81 -39.71 -2.84
N ALA A 192 -8.85 -38.48 -3.27
CA ALA A 192 -10.05 -37.63 -3.33
C ALA A 192 -9.89 -36.58 -4.44
N VAL A 193 -10.84 -35.69 -4.58
CA VAL A 193 -10.76 -34.51 -5.44
C VAL A 193 -11.01 -33.28 -4.60
N ALA A 194 -10.06 -32.36 -4.62
CA ALA A 194 -10.21 -31.03 -4.00
C ALA A 194 -10.59 -30.00 -5.05
N GLY A 195 -11.47 -29.08 -4.73
CA GLY A 195 -11.86 -28.01 -5.64
C GLY A 195 -12.65 -26.90 -4.99
N GLY A 196 -12.83 -25.81 -5.71
CA GLY A 196 -13.69 -24.72 -5.29
C GLY A 196 -15.17 -25.10 -5.36
N GLU A 197 -15.93 -24.56 -4.45
CA GLU A 197 -17.38 -24.66 -4.42
C GLU A 197 -18.00 -23.30 -4.10
N LEU A 198 -19.09 -22.98 -4.76
CA LEU A 198 -19.71 -21.65 -4.68
C LEU A 198 -20.01 -21.22 -3.24
N GLU A 199 -20.51 -22.13 -2.42
CA GLU A 199 -20.89 -21.85 -1.03
C GLU A 199 -19.66 -21.63 -0.13
N LEU A 200 -18.59 -22.38 -0.37
CA LEU A 200 -17.35 -22.34 0.42
C LEU A 200 -16.39 -21.25 -0.05
N MET A 201 -16.47 -20.86 -1.31
CA MET A 201 -15.62 -19.81 -1.90
C MET A 201 -15.76 -18.46 -1.16
N ALA A 202 -16.99 -18.10 -0.76
CA ALA A 202 -17.23 -16.87 0.00
C ALA A 202 -16.56 -16.89 1.39
N GLU A 203 -16.29 -18.09 1.94
CA GLU A 203 -15.58 -18.30 3.19
C GLU A 203 -14.07 -18.53 2.98
N GLY A 204 -13.59 -18.49 1.72
CA GLY A 204 -12.21 -18.80 1.38
C GLY A 204 -11.82 -20.26 1.59
N LYS A 205 -12.76 -21.20 1.46
CA LYS A 205 -12.58 -22.63 1.74
C LYS A 205 -12.77 -23.47 0.49
N LEU A 206 -12.25 -24.72 0.55
CA LEU A 206 -12.34 -25.71 -0.52
C LEU A 206 -13.17 -26.90 -0.07
N ARG A 207 -13.71 -27.63 -1.06
CA ARG A 207 -14.36 -28.91 -0.85
C ARG A 207 -13.44 -30.06 -1.24
N LEU A 208 -13.34 -31.08 -0.39
CA LEU A 208 -12.74 -32.37 -0.70
C LEU A 208 -13.86 -33.40 -0.85
N GLN A 209 -14.00 -33.95 -2.04
CA GLN A 209 -15.10 -34.82 -2.43
C GLN A 209 -14.61 -36.18 -2.96
N TYR A 210 -15.53 -37.10 -3.23
CA TYR A 210 -15.23 -38.48 -3.67
C TYR A 210 -14.42 -39.26 -2.65
N LEU A 211 -14.71 -39.04 -1.40
CA LEU A 211 -14.11 -39.80 -0.30
C LEU A 211 -14.70 -41.21 -0.24
N ALA A 212 -13.87 -42.19 0.00
CA ALA A 212 -14.35 -43.53 0.26
C ALA A 212 -15.20 -43.59 1.55
N ASP A 213 -16.20 -44.47 1.62
CA ASP A 213 -17.04 -44.60 2.83
C ASP A 213 -16.21 -45.01 4.07
N SER A 214 -15.11 -45.74 3.84
CA SER A 214 -14.15 -46.12 4.87
C SER A 214 -13.14 -45.05 5.24
N ALA A 215 -13.20 -43.86 4.58
CA ALA A 215 -12.22 -42.81 4.77
C ALA A 215 -12.17 -42.32 6.22
N SER A 216 -10.97 -42.33 6.81
CA SER A 216 -10.71 -41.95 8.18
C SER A 216 -10.03 -40.57 8.26
N LEU A 217 -10.78 -39.54 7.86
CA LEU A 217 -10.30 -38.17 7.95
C LEU A 217 -10.54 -37.58 9.32
N ILE A 218 -9.56 -36.83 9.79
CA ILE A 218 -9.65 -36.03 11.01
C ILE A 218 -9.29 -34.56 10.74
N LYS A 219 -9.79 -33.67 11.57
CA LYS A 219 -9.39 -32.27 11.56
C LYS A 219 -7.87 -32.17 11.71
N GLY A 220 -7.23 -31.36 10.85
CA GLY A 220 -5.78 -31.18 10.82
C GLY A 220 -5.05 -32.08 9.81
N ASP A 221 -5.73 -33.00 9.13
CA ASP A 221 -5.12 -33.78 8.05
C ASP A 221 -4.69 -32.87 6.90
N VAL A 222 -3.46 -33.02 6.45
CA VAL A 222 -2.92 -32.29 5.29
C VAL A 222 -3.33 -32.98 4.02
N VAL A 223 -3.84 -32.23 3.06
CA VAL A 223 -4.25 -32.69 1.74
C VAL A 223 -3.27 -32.16 0.70
N VAL A 224 -2.72 -33.04 -0.11
CA VAL A 224 -1.72 -32.73 -1.15
C VAL A 224 -2.21 -33.18 -2.53
N THR A 225 -1.61 -32.66 -3.59
CA THR A 225 -1.87 -33.16 -4.96
C THR A 225 -1.44 -34.61 -5.10
N SER A 226 -2.26 -35.42 -5.77
CA SER A 226 -2.02 -36.85 -5.93
C SER A 226 -0.98 -37.19 -6.99
N GLY A 227 -0.77 -36.31 -7.98
CA GLY A 227 0.04 -36.58 -9.17
C GLY A 227 -0.60 -37.57 -10.17
N LEU A 228 -1.76 -38.16 -9.83
CA LEU A 228 -2.44 -39.09 -10.68
C LEU A 228 -2.86 -38.47 -12.02
N GLY A 229 -2.61 -39.19 -13.11
CA GLY A 229 -2.91 -38.72 -14.47
C GLY A 229 -1.83 -37.81 -15.07
N GLY A 230 -0.78 -37.44 -14.31
CA GLY A 230 0.37 -36.66 -14.84
C GLY A 230 0.04 -35.21 -15.19
N TYR A 231 -1.13 -34.70 -14.79
CA TYR A 231 -1.51 -33.30 -15.05
C TYR A 231 -0.85 -32.33 -14.09
N TYR A 232 -0.59 -32.76 -12.87
CA TYR A 232 -0.03 -31.93 -11.80
C TYR A 232 1.08 -32.69 -11.07
N PRO A 233 2.13 -32.01 -10.59
CA PRO A 233 3.13 -32.63 -9.74
C PRO A 233 2.49 -33.19 -8.47
N SER A 234 2.99 -34.28 -7.95
CA SER A 234 2.54 -34.85 -6.69
C SER A 234 3.11 -34.09 -5.48
N GLY A 235 2.37 -34.11 -4.36
CA GLY A 235 2.84 -33.63 -3.06
C GLY A 235 2.82 -32.11 -2.86
N LEU A 236 2.15 -31.33 -3.72
CA LEU A 236 1.88 -29.92 -3.47
C LEU A 236 0.77 -29.80 -2.43
N VAL A 237 0.97 -29.00 -1.39
CA VAL A 237 -0.05 -28.82 -0.36
C VAL A 237 -1.22 -28.03 -0.94
N ILE A 238 -2.42 -28.61 -0.88
CA ILE A 238 -3.68 -27.94 -1.26
C ILE A 238 -4.27 -27.21 -0.04
N GLY A 239 -4.30 -27.89 1.10
CA GLY A 239 -4.85 -27.33 2.33
C GLY A 239 -4.91 -28.33 3.46
N THR A 240 -5.63 -27.95 4.51
CA THR A 240 -5.78 -28.74 5.73
C THR A 240 -7.26 -28.98 6.03
N VAL A 241 -7.62 -30.20 6.45
CA VAL A 241 -9.00 -30.53 6.81
C VAL A 241 -9.44 -29.74 8.04
N GLU A 242 -10.45 -28.90 7.87
CA GLU A 242 -11.09 -28.16 8.95
C GLU A 242 -12.24 -28.95 9.59
N ALA A 243 -13.10 -29.54 8.75
CA ALA A 243 -14.26 -30.31 9.19
C ALA A 243 -14.60 -31.40 8.17
N VAL A 244 -15.19 -32.49 8.66
CA VAL A 244 -15.79 -33.54 7.81
C VAL A 244 -17.31 -33.45 7.97
N GLN A 245 -18.01 -33.38 6.84
CA GLN A 245 -19.46 -33.22 6.78
C GLN A 245 -20.09 -34.29 5.91
N THR A 246 -21.40 -34.38 5.97
CA THR A 246 -22.20 -35.27 5.12
C THR A 246 -23.14 -34.38 4.32
N ASP A 247 -23.30 -34.67 3.05
CA ASP A 247 -24.20 -33.95 2.16
C ASP A 247 -25.65 -34.02 2.64
N ASP A 248 -26.48 -33.03 2.26
CA ASP A 248 -27.90 -32.93 2.68
C ASP A 248 -28.73 -34.19 2.41
N GLY A 249 -28.31 -34.99 1.43
CA GLY A 249 -28.90 -36.30 1.12
C GLY A 249 -28.47 -37.44 2.05
N GLY A 250 -27.49 -37.25 2.94
CA GLY A 250 -26.95 -38.28 3.83
C GLY A 250 -26.16 -39.40 3.12
N LEU A 251 -25.92 -39.26 1.82
CA LEU A 251 -25.35 -40.31 0.96
C LEU A 251 -23.85 -40.12 0.68
N ALA A 252 -23.35 -38.91 0.68
CA ALA A 252 -21.94 -38.63 0.38
C ALA A 252 -21.28 -37.84 1.50
N ARG A 253 -20.07 -38.25 1.86
CA ARG A 253 -19.20 -37.52 2.80
C ARG A 253 -18.28 -36.63 2.04
N TYR A 254 -18.04 -35.42 2.57
CA TYR A 254 -17.06 -34.48 2.07
C TYR A 254 -16.31 -33.81 3.23
N ALA A 255 -15.16 -33.28 2.95
CA ALA A 255 -14.45 -32.45 3.93
C ALA A 255 -14.32 -31.00 3.45
N VAL A 256 -14.39 -30.09 4.39
CA VAL A 256 -14.07 -28.68 4.19
C VAL A 256 -12.59 -28.50 4.48
N LEU A 257 -11.87 -27.88 3.53
CA LEU A 257 -10.46 -27.60 3.67
C LEU A 257 -10.22 -26.10 3.82
N GLU A 258 -9.30 -25.76 4.71
CA GLU A 258 -8.64 -24.47 4.74
C GLU A 258 -7.47 -24.51 3.74
N PRO A 259 -7.42 -23.63 2.72
CA PRO A 259 -6.33 -23.60 1.74
C PRO A 259 -4.97 -23.39 2.40
N GLY A 260 -3.93 -24.01 1.86
CA GLY A 260 -2.55 -23.80 2.31
C GLY A 260 -2.00 -22.41 1.99
N CYS A 261 -2.62 -21.73 1.02
CA CYS A 261 -2.22 -20.41 0.55
C CYS A 261 -3.35 -19.38 0.75
N SER A 262 -2.98 -18.14 1.07
CA SER A 262 -3.92 -17.01 1.20
C SER A 262 -4.09 -16.32 -0.15
N VAL A 263 -5.17 -16.66 -0.90
CA VAL A 263 -5.41 -16.14 -2.26
C VAL A 263 -5.46 -14.61 -2.28
N ASP A 264 -5.98 -13.97 -1.23
CA ASP A 264 -6.16 -12.52 -1.17
C ASP A 264 -4.85 -11.74 -0.96
N GLU A 265 -3.83 -12.36 -0.38
CA GLU A 265 -2.57 -11.72 -0.04
C GLU A 265 -1.44 -11.99 -1.05
N MET A 266 -1.68 -12.88 -2.04
CA MET A 266 -0.66 -13.26 -3.02
C MET A 266 -0.20 -12.08 -3.86
N LYS A 267 1.07 -11.76 -3.82
CA LYS A 267 1.74 -10.77 -4.68
C LYS A 267 2.65 -11.43 -5.70
N GLU A 268 3.35 -12.47 -5.29
CA GLU A 268 4.29 -13.26 -6.09
C GLU A 268 3.91 -14.74 -6.03
N LEU A 269 4.08 -15.42 -7.15
CA LEU A 269 3.80 -16.83 -7.33
C LEU A 269 4.91 -17.47 -8.15
N PHE A 270 5.08 -18.77 -8.00
CA PHE A 270 6.06 -19.56 -8.73
C PHE A 270 5.34 -20.56 -9.61
N ILE A 271 5.43 -20.37 -10.93
CA ILE A 271 4.81 -21.23 -11.92
C ILE A 271 5.72 -22.42 -12.12
N ILE A 272 5.19 -23.63 -11.97
CA ILE A 272 5.89 -24.88 -12.28
C ILE A 272 5.78 -25.10 -13.79
N THR A 273 6.87 -24.87 -14.51
CA THR A 273 6.90 -24.96 -15.98
C THR A 273 7.24 -26.36 -16.46
N ASP A 274 7.91 -27.17 -15.64
CA ASP A 274 8.27 -28.56 -15.96
C ASP A 274 8.38 -29.38 -14.67
N PHE A 275 8.02 -30.66 -14.74
CA PHE A 275 8.12 -31.62 -13.65
C PHE A 275 8.21 -33.05 -14.13
N ASP A 276 8.87 -33.90 -13.34
CA ASP A 276 8.96 -35.34 -13.63
C ASP A 276 7.63 -36.04 -13.31
N VAL A 277 7.02 -36.67 -14.30
CA VAL A 277 5.83 -37.50 -14.12
C VAL A 277 6.27 -38.83 -13.50
N ILE A 278 5.83 -39.09 -12.29
CA ILE A 278 6.05 -40.42 -11.65
C ILE A 278 4.99 -41.37 -12.21
N GLU A 279 5.44 -42.33 -13.04
CA GLU A 279 4.60 -43.43 -13.54
C GLU A 279 4.22 -44.44 -12.44
#